data_ed0f757398a5dbcad8930112ac3b3d9c
#
_entry.id   ed0f757398a5dbcad8930112ac3b3d9c
#
_cell.length_a   1.000
_cell.length_b   1.000
_cell.length_c   1.000
_cell.angle_alpha   90.00
_cell.angle_beta   90.00
_cell.angle_gamma   90.00
#
_symmetry.space_group_name_H-M   'P 1'
#
loop_
_entity.id
_entity.type
_entity.pdbx_description
1 polymer ?
#
loop_
_entity_poly.entity_id
_entity_poly.type
_entity_poly.pdbx_seq_one_letter_code
_entity_poly.pdbx_strand_id
1 'polypeptide(L)'
;MNLPNKLTLLRIILVPFFIIAMLVNFPFHYLVAGCIFGVASVTDTFDGKIARSRNLVTDFGKFADPLADKILVLTALVCFLQVGLLGSFGAIPVIIVLFREFAVSGIRLVAASSGKVVAANIWGKIKTVSQMVGISVIFAMQVVLEVLNAMKVSTGFVSEVFYYIGNGLIWLSTVFTLISGIIYLKDNISFLKDN
;
A
#
# COMPACT_ATOMS: atom_id res chain seq x y z
N MET A 1 -2.59 -21.93 -15.02
CA MET A 1 -2.64 -20.91 -13.95
C MET A 1 -4.08 -20.66 -13.54
N ASN A 2 -4.39 -20.80 -12.27
CA ASN A 2 -5.73 -20.54 -11.73
C ASN A 2 -6.05 -19.03 -11.76
N LEU A 3 -7.35 -18.68 -11.70
CA LEU A 3 -7.79 -17.29 -11.77
C LEU A 3 -7.11 -16.39 -10.71
N PRO A 4 -7.01 -16.77 -9.41
CA PRO A 4 -6.28 -16.00 -8.41
C PRO A 4 -4.84 -15.68 -8.84
N ASN A 5 -4.08 -16.68 -9.27
CA ASN A 5 -2.69 -16.47 -9.70
C ASN A 5 -2.56 -15.52 -10.90
N LYS A 6 -3.54 -15.51 -11.81
CA LYS A 6 -3.56 -14.53 -12.91
C LYS A 6 -3.79 -13.12 -12.41
N LEU A 7 -4.65 -12.93 -11.40
CA LEU A 7 -4.92 -11.62 -10.81
C LEU A 7 -3.72 -11.09 -10.02
N THR A 8 -3.02 -11.96 -9.28
CA THR A 8 -1.77 -11.62 -8.60
C THR A 8 -0.68 -11.21 -9.59
N LEU A 9 -0.52 -11.96 -10.69
CA LEU A 9 0.45 -11.62 -11.74
C LEU A 9 0.08 -10.31 -12.45
N LEU A 10 -1.21 -10.10 -12.75
CA LEU A 10 -1.69 -8.84 -13.32
C LEU A 10 -1.31 -7.65 -12.42
N ARG A 11 -1.49 -7.77 -11.11
CA ARG A 11 -1.11 -6.72 -10.14
C ARG A 11 0.39 -6.42 -10.20
N ILE A 12 1.24 -7.43 -10.24
CA ILE A 12 2.69 -7.25 -10.37
C ILE A 12 3.04 -6.55 -11.69
N ILE A 13 2.38 -6.92 -12.78
CA ILE A 13 2.57 -6.28 -14.10
C ILE A 13 2.07 -4.83 -14.09
N LEU A 14 1.02 -4.51 -13.35
CA LEU A 14 0.51 -3.14 -13.27
C LEU A 14 1.46 -2.18 -12.53
N VAL A 15 2.36 -2.67 -11.65
CA VAL A 15 3.30 -1.82 -10.91
C VAL A 15 4.22 -1.00 -11.81
N PRO A 16 4.91 -1.55 -12.83
CA PRO A 16 5.71 -0.74 -13.76
C PRO A 16 4.89 0.33 -14.48
N PHE A 17 3.68 0.02 -14.92
CA PHE A 17 2.79 0.99 -15.58
C PHE A 17 2.36 2.10 -14.60
N PHE A 18 2.10 1.75 -13.36
CA PHE A 18 1.83 2.71 -12.29
C PHE A 18 3.02 3.66 -12.07
N ILE A 19 4.25 3.13 -12.00
CA ILE A 19 5.47 3.94 -11.86
C ILE A 19 5.62 4.91 -13.04
N ILE A 20 5.42 4.44 -14.27
CA ILE A 20 5.47 5.28 -15.46
C ILE A 20 4.42 6.39 -15.37
N ALA A 21 3.16 6.05 -15.04
CA ALA A 21 2.10 7.03 -14.88
C ALA A 21 2.38 8.06 -13.78
N MET A 22 3.10 7.67 -12.72
CA MET A 22 3.47 8.58 -11.63
C MET A 22 4.64 9.51 -11.97
N LEU A 23 5.62 9.05 -12.74
CA LEU A 23 6.89 9.76 -12.95
C LEU A 23 6.96 10.49 -14.29
N VAL A 24 6.14 10.11 -15.27
CA VAL A 24 6.11 10.77 -16.59
C VAL A 24 4.99 11.83 -16.58
N ASN A 25 5.37 13.07 -16.88
CA ASN A 25 4.43 14.17 -16.97
C ASN A 25 3.66 14.14 -18.29
N PHE A 26 2.37 13.78 -18.24
CA PHE A 26 1.41 13.91 -19.32
C PHE A 26 0.05 14.38 -18.76
N PRO A 27 -0.87 14.90 -19.58
CA PRO A 27 -2.17 15.36 -19.07
C PRO A 27 -2.90 14.26 -18.31
N PHE A 28 -3.40 14.58 -17.12
CA PHE A 28 -4.13 13.65 -16.24
C PHE A 28 -3.36 12.39 -15.82
N HIS A 29 -2.04 12.49 -15.65
CA HIS A 29 -1.21 11.37 -15.24
C HIS A 29 -1.56 10.85 -13.83
N TYR A 30 -1.97 11.72 -12.88
CA TYR A 30 -2.44 11.28 -11.57
C TYR A 30 -3.78 10.55 -11.65
N LEU A 31 -4.66 10.90 -12.58
CA LEU A 31 -5.89 10.15 -12.83
C LEU A 31 -5.57 8.73 -13.31
N VAL A 32 -4.67 8.60 -14.28
CA VAL A 32 -4.24 7.29 -14.79
C VAL A 32 -3.58 6.45 -13.69
N ALA A 33 -2.67 7.03 -12.93
CA ALA A 33 -2.02 6.35 -11.81
C ALA A 33 -3.04 5.93 -10.74
N GLY A 34 -3.97 6.81 -10.37
CA GLY A 34 -5.04 6.53 -9.42
C GLY A 34 -5.98 5.40 -9.89
N CYS A 35 -6.31 5.37 -11.19
CA CYS A 35 -7.09 4.27 -11.78
C CYS A 35 -6.34 2.94 -11.71
N ILE A 36 -5.05 2.91 -12.07
CA ILE A 36 -4.21 1.70 -11.97
C ILE A 36 -4.15 1.21 -10.52
N PHE A 37 -3.90 2.11 -9.56
CA PHE A 37 -3.88 1.78 -8.14
C PHE A 37 -5.23 1.24 -7.65
N GLY A 38 -6.34 1.88 -8.04
CA GLY A 38 -7.69 1.46 -7.69
C GLY A 38 -8.03 0.07 -8.24
N VAL A 39 -7.79 -0.17 -9.53
CA VAL A 39 -8.02 -1.48 -10.18
C VAL A 39 -7.19 -2.57 -9.50
N ALA A 40 -5.91 -2.31 -9.25
CA ALA A 40 -5.04 -3.28 -8.60
C ALA A 40 -5.47 -3.58 -7.15
N SER A 41 -5.92 -2.57 -6.40
CA SER A 41 -6.41 -2.73 -5.02
C SER A 41 -7.74 -3.48 -4.93
N VAL A 42 -8.66 -3.19 -5.87
CA VAL A 42 -9.94 -3.91 -5.97
C VAL A 42 -9.71 -5.36 -6.35
N THR A 43 -8.81 -5.62 -7.30
CA THR A 43 -8.44 -6.97 -7.74
C THR A 43 -7.91 -7.82 -6.58
N ASP A 44 -7.09 -7.24 -5.67
CA ASP A 44 -6.61 -7.90 -4.45
C ASP A 44 -7.74 -8.37 -3.53
N THR A 45 -8.77 -7.54 -3.38
CA THR A 45 -9.92 -7.89 -2.52
C THR A 45 -10.72 -9.06 -3.10
N PHE A 46 -10.81 -9.15 -4.42
CA PHE A 46 -11.58 -10.22 -5.10
C PHE A 46 -10.79 -11.53 -5.18
N ASP A 47 -9.50 -11.52 -5.50
CA ASP A 47 -8.72 -12.76 -5.65
C ASP A 47 -8.62 -13.52 -4.32
N GLY A 48 -8.39 -12.83 -3.21
CA GLY A 48 -8.37 -13.42 -1.88
C GLY A 48 -9.70 -14.08 -1.47
N LYS A 49 -10.84 -13.51 -1.89
CA LYS A 49 -12.17 -14.12 -1.65
C LYS A 49 -12.40 -15.36 -2.54
N ILE A 50 -12.06 -15.28 -3.83
CA ILE A 50 -12.24 -16.36 -4.79
C ILE A 50 -11.33 -17.55 -4.47
N ALA A 51 -10.05 -17.29 -4.14
CA ALA A 51 -9.11 -18.35 -3.77
C ALA A 51 -9.58 -19.16 -2.56
N ARG A 52 -10.08 -18.47 -1.53
CA ARG A 52 -10.63 -19.12 -0.31
C ARG A 52 -11.91 -19.88 -0.56
N SER A 53 -12.84 -19.33 -1.35
CA SER A 53 -14.13 -19.96 -1.61
C SER A 53 -14.05 -21.20 -2.50
N ARG A 54 -13.01 -21.32 -3.33
CA ARG A 54 -12.86 -22.40 -4.31
C ARG A 54 -11.72 -23.38 -4.00
N ASN A 55 -11.04 -23.26 -2.84
CA ASN A 55 -9.88 -24.08 -2.46
C ASN A 55 -8.77 -24.13 -3.54
N LEU A 56 -8.60 -23.04 -4.30
CA LEU A 56 -7.62 -22.92 -5.39
C LEU A 56 -6.27 -22.37 -4.93
N VAL A 57 -5.84 -22.75 -3.73
CA VAL A 57 -4.57 -22.28 -3.16
C VAL A 57 -3.42 -23.03 -3.81
N THR A 58 -2.49 -22.31 -4.46
CA THR A 58 -1.27 -22.87 -5.07
C THR A 58 -0.04 -22.40 -4.31
N ASP A 59 1.07 -23.13 -4.43
CA ASP A 59 2.33 -22.72 -3.78
C ASP A 59 2.87 -21.41 -4.35
N PHE A 60 2.68 -21.16 -5.65
CA PHE A 60 2.96 -19.88 -6.27
C PHE A 60 2.12 -18.74 -5.65
N GLY A 61 0.81 -18.93 -5.47
CA GLY A 61 -0.07 -17.95 -4.85
C GLY A 61 0.35 -17.65 -3.41
N LYS A 62 0.65 -18.69 -2.60
CA LYS A 62 1.13 -18.51 -1.22
C LYS A 62 2.36 -17.61 -1.11
N PHE A 63 3.25 -17.65 -2.12
CA PHE A 63 4.44 -16.81 -2.18
C PHE A 63 4.15 -15.43 -2.80
N ALA A 64 3.46 -15.40 -3.93
CA ALA A 64 3.28 -14.20 -4.73
C ALA A 64 2.25 -13.22 -4.16
N ASP A 65 1.15 -13.71 -3.52
CA ASP A 65 0.09 -12.86 -2.97
C ASP A 65 0.60 -11.90 -1.88
N PRO A 66 1.34 -12.37 -0.84
CA PRO A 66 1.88 -11.48 0.19
C PRO A 66 2.89 -10.45 -0.35
N LEU A 67 3.52 -10.74 -1.48
CA LEU A 67 4.45 -9.83 -2.14
C LEU A 67 3.71 -8.78 -2.95
N ALA A 68 2.78 -9.22 -3.80
CA ALA A 68 1.99 -8.36 -4.67
C ALA A 68 1.13 -7.34 -3.89
N ASP A 69 0.53 -7.76 -2.77
CA ASP A 69 -0.24 -6.93 -1.84
C ASP A 69 0.56 -5.72 -1.32
N LYS A 70 1.84 -5.91 -1.03
CA LYS A 70 2.69 -4.87 -0.46
C LYS A 70 3.37 -4.00 -1.51
N ILE A 71 3.79 -4.61 -2.62
CA ILE A 71 4.56 -3.91 -3.65
C ILE A 71 3.82 -2.68 -4.16
N LEU A 72 2.52 -2.77 -4.44
CA LEU A 72 1.75 -1.66 -4.98
C LEU A 72 1.69 -0.47 -4.01
N VAL A 73 1.36 -0.73 -2.75
CA VAL A 73 1.24 0.29 -1.70
C VAL A 73 2.58 0.95 -1.40
N LEU A 74 3.65 0.14 -1.29
CA LEU A 74 5.00 0.65 -1.06
C LEU A 74 5.49 1.48 -2.25
N THR A 75 5.22 1.03 -3.48
CA THR A 75 5.54 1.77 -4.69
C THR A 75 4.82 3.12 -4.73
N ALA A 76 3.53 3.17 -4.34
CA ALA A 76 2.79 4.43 -4.27
C ALA A 76 3.43 5.42 -3.30
N LEU A 77 3.81 4.98 -2.10
CA LEU A 77 4.47 5.83 -1.11
C LEU A 77 5.85 6.32 -1.59
N VAL A 78 6.64 5.45 -2.23
CA VAL A 78 7.94 5.82 -2.79
C VAL A 78 7.78 6.81 -3.94
N CYS A 79 6.80 6.61 -4.84
CA CYS A 79 6.50 7.56 -5.90
C CYS A 79 6.03 8.90 -5.33
N PHE A 80 5.16 8.93 -4.31
CA PHE A 80 4.75 10.16 -3.65
C PHE A 80 5.94 10.91 -3.03
N LEU A 81 6.89 10.18 -2.46
CA LEU A 81 8.14 10.77 -1.95
C LEU A 81 8.96 11.39 -3.10
N GLN A 82 9.13 10.65 -4.20
CA GLN A 82 9.91 11.08 -5.37
C GLN A 82 9.34 12.33 -6.03
N VAL A 83 8.01 12.44 -6.16
CA VAL A 83 7.34 13.61 -6.76
C VAL A 83 7.08 14.75 -5.76
N GLY A 84 7.57 14.64 -4.52
CA GLY A 84 7.51 15.71 -3.50
C GLY A 84 6.16 15.85 -2.78
N LEU A 85 5.22 14.93 -2.95
CA LEU A 85 3.90 14.99 -2.30
C LEU A 85 3.94 14.76 -0.78
N LEU A 86 5.01 14.15 -0.26
CA LEU A 86 5.18 13.85 1.18
C LEU A 86 6.08 14.86 1.91
N GLY A 87 6.59 15.88 1.22
CA GLY A 87 7.43 16.93 1.80
C GLY A 87 8.81 16.45 2.28
N SER A 88 9.52 17.36 2.93
CA SER A 88 10.93 17.14 3.33
C SER A 88 11.14 16.00 4.32
N PHE A 89 10.14 15.70 5.15
CA PHE A 89 10.19 14.60 6.12
C PHE A 89 9.46 13.34 5.65
N GLY A 90 9.01 13.31 4.39
CA GLY A 90 8.24 12.19 3.81
C GLY A 90 8.98 10.85 3.82
N ALA A 91 10.31 10.84 3.86
CA ALA A 91 11.09 9.62 3.98
C ALA A 91 10.82 8.87 5.30
N ILE A 92 10.55 9.58 6.40
CA ILE A 92 10.33 8.97 7.72
C ILE A 92 9.11 8.03 7.71
N PRO A 93 7.89 8.47 7.33
CA PRO A 93 6.75 7.59 7.25
C PRO A 93 6.96 6.42 6.29
N VAL A 94 7.62 6.63 5.15
CA VAL A 94 7.89 5.57 4.16
C VAL A 94 8.81 4.49 4.76
N ILE A 95 9.90 4.88 5.42
CA ILE A 95 10.83 3.95 6.06
C ILE A 95 10.14 3.17 7.18
N ILE A 96 9.35 3.83 8.04
CA ILE A 96 8.60 3.18 9.13
C ILE A 96 7.64 2.13 8.57
N VAL A 97 6.88 2.48 7.52
CA VAL A 97 5.96 1.55 6.87
C VAL A 97 6.71 0.37 6.28
N LEU A 98 7.78 0.61 5.52
CA LEU A 98 8.64 -0.44 4.94
C LEU A 98 9.16 -1.40 6.01
N PHE A 99 9.81 -0.85 7.04
CA PHE A 99 10.38 -1.66 8.12
C PHE A 99 9.34 -2.55 8.78
N ARG A 100 8.17 -1.98 9.11
CA ARG A 100 7.08 -2.74 9.74
C ARG A 100 6.53 -3.82 8.81
N GLU A 101 6.35 -3.55 7.52
CA GLU A 101 5.85 -4.56 6.56
C GLU A 101 6.78 -5.76 6.48
N PHE A 102 8.08 -5.52 6.40
CA PHE A 102 9.06 -6.60 6.34
C PHE A 102 9.20 -7.31 7.69
N ALA A 103 9.26 -6.60 8.82
CA ALA A 103 9.37 -7.19 10.13
C ALA A 103 8.20 -8.14 10.45
N VAL A 104 6.97 -7.69 10.25
CA VAL A 104 5.78 -8.53 10.50
C VAL A 104 5.72 -9.72 9.54
N SER A 105 6.14 -9.54 8.29
CA SER A 105 6.15 -10.63 7.31
C SER A 105 7.22 -11.66 7.62
N GLY A 106 8.39 -11.21 8.07
CA GLY A 106 9.46 -12.08 8.51
C GLY A 106 9.05 -12.95 9.70
N ILE A 107 8.44 -12.35 10.73
CA ILE A 107 7.93 -13.10 11.89
C ILE A 107 6.89 -14.13 11.48
N ARG A 108 5.96 -13.78 10.58
CA ARG A 108 4.96 -14.74 10.07
C ARG A 108 5.60 -15.89 9.31
N LEU A 109 6.65 -15.62 8.55
CA LEU A 109 7.39 -16.65 7.81
C LEU A 109 8.10 -17.62 8.77
N VAL A 110 8.79 -17.10 9.80
CA VAL A 110 9.42 -17.91 10.83
C VAL A 110 8.40 -18.73 11.63
N ALA A 111 7.27 -18.13 12.02
CA ALA A 111 6.21 -18.87 12.71
C ALA A 111 5.62 -19.99 11.83
N ALA A 112 5.41 -19.73 10.54
CA ALA A 112 4.88 -20.71 9.61
C ALA A 112 5.85 -21.88 9.37
N SER A 113 7.16 -21.66 9.33
CA SER A 113 8.16 -22.72 9.23
C SER A 113 8.18 -23.63 10.47
N SER A 114 7.78 -23.10 11.63
CA SER A 114 7.61 -23.85 12.88
C SER A 114 6.19 -24.46 13.04
N GLY A 115 5.39 -24.48 11.96
CA GLY A 115 4.03 -25.04 11.97
C GLY A 115 2.99 -24.21 12.75
N LYS A 116 3.35 -22.98 13.17
CA LYS A 116 2.45 -22.10 13.94
C LYS A 116 1.84 -21.02 13.04
N VAL A 117 0.52 -20.81 13.16
CA VAL A 117 -0.20 -19.79 12.39
C VAL A 117 -0.45 -18.57 13.27
N VAL A 118 0.16 -17.45 12.92
CA VAL A 118 -0.04 -16.18 13.63
C VAL A 118 -1.20 -15.41 13.00
N ALA A 119 -2.28 -15.19 13.78
CA ALA A 119 -3.46 -14.47 13.34
C ALA A 119 -3.18 -12.98 13.08
N ALA A 120 -3.96 -12.39 12.17
CA ALA A 120 -3.94 -10.96 11.96
C ALA A 120 -4.70 -10.25 13.11
N ASN A 121 -4.06 -9.21 13.67
CA ASN A 121 -4.67 -8.43 14.75
C ASN A 121 -5.48 -7.25 14.14
N ILE A 122 -6.42 -6.69 14.93
CA ILE A 122 -7.30 -5.59 14.51
C ILE A 122 -6.49 -4.34 14.09
N TRP A 123 -5.41 -4.04 14.79
CA TRP A 123 -4.53 -2.91 14.50
C TRP A 123 -3.85 -3.02 13.12
N GLY A 124 -3.56 -4.26 12.69
CA GLY A 124 -3.07 -4.52 11.33
C GLY A 124 -4.11 -4.19 10.26
N LYS A 125 -5.41 -4.41 10.53
CA LYS A 125 -6.49 -4.02 9.61
C LYS A 125 -6.66 -2.50 9.56
N ILE A 126 -6.71 -1.84 10.73
CA ILE A 126 -6.83 -0.38 10.83
C ILE A 126 -5.70 0.31 10.08
N LYS A 127 -4.45 -0.12 10.29
CA LYS A 127 -3.27 0.39 9.58
C LYS A 127 -3.45 0.28 8.06
N THR A 128 -3.84 -0.90 7.56
CA THR A 128 -3.98 -1.10 6.11
C THR A 128 -5.08 -0.22 5.52
N VAL A 129 -6.25 -0.17 6.17
CA VAL A 129 -7.36 0.67 5.72
C VAL A 129 -6.98 2.16 5.74
N SER A 130 -6.38 2.66 6.83
CA SER A 130 -5.97 4.07 6.92
C SER A 130 -4.94 4.44 5.85
N GLN A 131 -4.00 3.56 5.55
CA GLN A 131 -3.00 3.76 4.52
C GLN A 131 -3.60 3.79 3.10
N MET A 132 -4.50 2.85 2.79
CA MET A 132 -5.22 2.81 1.52
C MET A 132 -6.08 4.06 1.32
N VAL A 133 -6.80 4.49 2.36
CA VAL A 133 -7.59 5.72 2.35
C VAL A 133 -6.69 6.93 2.11
N GLY A 134 -5.57 7.05 2.84
CA GLY A 134 -4.63 8.16 2.68
C GLY A 134 -4.09 8.27 1.25
N ILE A 135 -3.65 7.15 0.66
CA ILE A 135 -3.17 7.10 -0.72
C ILE A 135 -4.29 7.49 -1.71
N SER A 136 -5.49 6.93 -1.54
CA SER A 136 -6.61 7.21 -2.45
C SER A 136 -7.05 8.68 -2.38
N VAL A 137 -7.06 9.28 -1.19
CA VAL A 137 -7.38 10.71 -1.01
C VAL A 137 -6.32 11.59 -1.68
N ILE A 138 -5.03 11.26 -1.56
CA ILE A 138 -3.97 12.00 -2.26
C ILE A 138 -4.20 11.94 -3.77
N PHE A 139 -4.50 10.77 -4.35
CA PHE A 139 -4.82 10.69 -5.78
C PHE A 139 -6.02 11.54 -6.16
N ALA A 140 -7.12 11.48 -5.40
CA ALA A 140 -8.30 12.30 -5.66
C ALA A 140 -7.97 13.80 -5.64
N MET A 141 -7.17 14.25 -4.68
CA MET A 141 -6.73 15.64 -4.55
C MET A 141 -5.86 16.05 -5.76
N GLN A 142 -4.92 15.21 -6.18
CA GLN A 142 -4.07 15.50 -7.33
C GLN A 142 -4.88 15.57 -8.63
N VAL A 143 -5.87 14.69 -8.82
CA VAL A 143 -6.79 14.75 -9.97
C VAL A 143 -7.59 16.06 -9.96
N VAL A 144 -8.08 16.49 -8.80
CA VAL A 144 -8.77 17.80 -8.71
C VAL A 144 -7.83 18.94 -9.11
N LEU A 145 -6.57 18.92 -8.68
CA LEU A 145 -5.59 19.94 -9.08
C LEU A 145 -5.30 19.91 -10.59
N GLU A 146 -5.20 18.72 -11.20
CA GLU A 146 -5.05 18.59 -12.66
C GLU A 146 -6.24 19.21 -13.41
N VAL A 147 -7.47 18.94 -12.96
CA VAL A 147 -8.69 19.51 -13.55
C VAL A 147 -8.72 21.04 -13.42
N LEU A 148 -8.45 21.58 -12.22
CA LEU A 148 -8.42 23.03 -11.99
C LEU A 148 -7.35 23.72 -12.84
N ASN A 149 -6.17 23.11 -12.96
CA ASN A 149 -5.10 23.62 -13.82
C ASN A 149 -5.50 23.62 -15.31
N ALA A 150 -6.17 22.54 -15.76
CA ALA A 150 -6.71 22.47 -17.14
C ALA A 150 -7.75 23.57 -17.40
N MET A 151 -8.52 23.94 -16.39
CA MET A 151 -9.50 25.05 -16.45
C MET A 151 -8.85 26.44 -16.26
N LYS A 152 -7.51 26.51 -16.10
CA LYS A 152 -6.74 27.74 -15.83
C LYS A 152 -7.19 28.49 -14.57
N VAL A 153 -7.71 27.77 -13.59
CA VAL A 153 -8.06 28.31 -12.26
C VAL A 153 -6.83 28.34 -11.38
N SER A 154 -6.63 29.40 -10.60
CA SER A 154 -5.52 29.51 -9.66
C SER A 154 -5.64 28.43 -8.57
N THR A 155 -4.61 27.58 -8.43
CA THR A 155 -4.60 26.44 -7.53
C THR A 155 -3.72 26.63 -6.28
N GLY A 156 -3.05 27.78 -6.11
CA GLY A 156 -2.04 27.99 -5.09
C GLY A 156 -2.51 27.63 -3.68
N PHE A 157 -3.59 28.24 -3.22
CA PHE A 157 -4.16 27.96 -1.89
C PHE A 157 -4.69 26.51 -1.77
N VAL A 158 -5.38 26.02 -2.80
CA VAL A 158 -5.95 24.67 -2.80
C VAL A 158 -4.85 23.61 -2.76
N SER A 159 -3.77 23.80 -3.52
CA SER A 159 -2.64 22.88 -3.52
C SER A 159 -1.94 22.81 -2.16
N GLU A 160 -1.80 23.95 -1.48
CA GLU A 160 -1.21 23.99 -0.14
C GLU A 160 -2.08 23.25 0.90
N VAL A 161 -3.38 23.49 0.89
CA VAL A 161 -4.33 22.79 1.77
C VAL A 161 -4.30 21.27 1.50
N PHE A 162 -4.33 20.84 0.24
CA PHE A 162 -4.26 19.43 -0.13
C PHE A 162 -2.94 18.78 0.27
N TYR A 163 -1.84 19.51 0.15
CA TYR A 163 -0.53 19.05 0.62
C TYR A 163 -0.55 18.74 2.13
N TYR A 164 -1.06 19.64 2.98
CA TYR A 164 -1.12 19.40 4.43
C TYR A 164 -2.08 18.28 4.79
N ILE A 165 -3.24 18.19 4.14
CA ILE A 165 -4.21 17.11 4.38
C ILE A 165 -3.59 15.76 3.99
N GLY A 166 -3.00 15.65 2.80
CA GLY A 166 -2.37 14.43 2.32
C GLY A 166 -1.25 13.94 3.24
N ASN A 167 -0.35 14.86 3.63
CA ASN A 167 0.71 14.56 4.59
C ASN A 167 0.14 14.12 5.94
N GLY A 168 -0.86 14.82 6.47
CA GLY A 168 -1.52 14.47 7.73
C GLY A 168 -2.10 13.06 7.72
N LEU A 169 -2.73 12.64 6.61
CA LEU A 169 -3.27 11.29 6.46
C LEU A 169 -2.18 10.21 6.43
N ILE A 170 -1.06 10.46 5.75
CA ILE A 170 0.07 9.53 5.73
C ILE A 170 0.73 9.43 7.10
N TRP A 171 0.94 10.56 7.80
CA TRP A 171 1.46 10.53 9.16
C TRP A 171 0.52 9.80 10.14
N LEU A 172 -0.79 10.02 10.05
CA LEU A 172 -1.79 9.31 10.84
C LEU A 172 -1.72 7.79 10.59
N SER A 173 -1.65 7.37 9.33
CA SER A 173 -1.49 5.95 8.98
C SER A 173 -0.17 5.37 9.50
N THR A 174 0.88 6.18 9.57
CA THR A 174 2.18 5.80 10.12
C THR A 174 2.10 5.57 11.62
N VAL A 175 1.36 6.39 12.36
CA VAL A 175 1.10 6.17 13.79
C VAL A 175 0.39 4.83 14.00
N PHE A 176 -0.67 4.53 13.23
CA PHE A 176 -1.33 3.22 13.30
C PHE A 176 -0.40 2.07 12.92
N THR A 177 0.52 2.31 11.98
CA THR A 177 1.54 1.33 11.57
C THR A 177 2.49 1.02 12.71
N LEU A 178 2.97 2.03 13.45
CA LEU A 178 3.82 1.85 14.63
C LEU A 178 3.10 1.10 15.75
N ILE A 179 1.88 1.53 16.10
CA ILE A 179 1.07 0.86 17.13
C ILE A 179 0.88 -0.62 16.78
N SER A 180 0.46 -0.89 15.54
CA SER A 180 0.26 -2.25 15.05
C SER A 180 1.54 -3.09 15.07
N GLY A 181 2.69 -2.48 14.73
CA GLY A 181 3.99 -3.14 14.74
C GLY A 181 4.43 -3.51 16.15
N ILE A 182 4.36 -2.57 17.09
CA ILE A 182 4.75 -2.77 18.49
C ILE A 182 3.90 -3.85 19.15
N ILE A 183 2.57 -3.79 19.00
CA ILE A 183 1.67 -4.81 19.54
C ILE A 183 1.99 -6.18 18.95
N TYR A 184 2.18 -6.25 17.62
CA TYR A 184 2.48 -7.50 16.94
C TYR A 184 3.82 -8.11 17.39
N LEU A 185 4.85 -7.30 17.55
CA LEU A 185 6.16 -7.74 18.06
C LEU A 185 6.04 -8.25 19.50
N LYS A 186 5.36 -7.50 20.39
CA LYS A 186 5.15 -7.88 21.78
C LYS A 186 4.43 -9.22 21.91
N ASP A 187 3.38 -9.43 21.13
CA ASP A 187 2.58 -10.66 21.17
C ASP A 187 3.29 -11.89 20.62
N ASN A 188 4.32 -11.69 19.78
CA ASN A 188 4.98 -12.77 19.05
C ASN A 188 6.49 -12.87 19.30
N ILE A 189 7.04 -12.13 20.27
CA ILE A 189 8.48 -12.12 20.56
C ILE A 189 8.98 -13.48 21.07
N SER A 190 8.11 -14.30 21.65
CA SER A 190 8.45 -15.66 22.10
C SER A 190 8.94 -16.55 20.96
N PHE A 191 8.39 -16.37 19.74
CA PHE A 191 8.83 -17.13 18.56
C PHE A 191 10.25 -16.81 18.09
N LEU A 192 10.82 -15.69 18.54
CA LEU A 192 12.20 -15.29 18.23
C LEU A 192 13.19 -15.72 19.30
N LYS A 193 12.71 -16.17 20.48
CA LYS A 193 13.57 -16.57 21.61
C LYS A 193 13.81 -18.07 21.69
N ASP A 194 13.00 -18.88 21.02
CA ASP A 194 13.03 -20.35 21.09
C ASP A 194 13.91 -21.01 19.99
N ASN A 195 14.86 -20.25 19.39
CA ASN A 195 15.86 -20.78 18.47
C ASN A 195 17.27 -20.44 18.94
#